data_4bc99ddfc0f772a13642352b8869af40
#
_entry.id   4bc99ddfc0f772a13642352b8869af40
#
_cell.length_a   1.000
_cell.length_b   1.000
_cell.length_c   1.000
_cell.angle_alpha   90.00
_cell.angle_beta   90.00
_cell.angle_gamma   90.00
#
_symmetry.space_group_name_H-M   'P 1'
#
loop_
_entity.id
_entity.type
_entity.pdbx_description
1 polymer ?
#
loop_
_entity_poly.entity_id
_entity_poly.type
_entity_poly.pdbx_seq_one_letter_code
_entity_poly.pdbx_strand_id
1 'polypeptide(L)'
;MSKTNYIPQPIDTSDIQLPEELNPLLEAMAKNVHEIWAQERINQGWTYGEKRDDTQKHHPCLVAYEDLPEEEKVYDRNTSVETQKLILKLGFKIDLCPKDR
;
A
#
# COMPACT_ATOMS: atom_id res chain seq x y z
N MET A 1 -18.39 -24.96 -1.79
CA MET A 1 -17.86 -24.66 -1.41
C MET A 1 -16.95 -24.38 -1.17
N SER A 2 -16.34 -24.16 -1.29
CA SER A 2 -15.37 -24.02 -0.99
C SER A 2 -14.97 -23.62 -0.23
N LYS A 3 -14.91 -23.66 0.46
CA LYS A 3 -14.40 -23.11 1.29
C LYS A 3 -13.20 -23.45 1.53
N THR A 4 -12.45 -22.68 1.62
CA THR A 4 -11.10 -23.05 1.73
C THR A 4 -10.65 -22.91 3.16
N ASN A 5 -9.66 -23.67 3.55
CA ASN A 5 -9.04 -23.51 4.85
C ASN A 5 -7.73 -22.73 4.73
N TYR A 6 -7.75 -21.76 3.86
CA TYR A 6 -6.54 -20.97 3.63
C TYR A 6 -6.14 -20.19 4.88
N ILE A 7 -4.94 -20.37 5.34
CA ILE A 7 -4.37 -19.63 6.46
C ILE A 7 -3.18 -18.85 5.91
N PRO A 8 -3.25 -17.53 5.90
CA PRO A 8 -2.12 -16.74 5.39
C PRO A 8 -0.86 -16.98 6.20
N GLN A 9 0.26 -17.02 5.52
CA GLN A 9 1.55 -17.22 6.16
C GLN A 9 2.54 -16.18 5.66
N PRO A 10 2.36 -14.91 6.06
CA PRO A 10 3.31 -13.89 5.62
C PRO A 10 4.69 -14.22 6.13
N ILE A 11 5.69 -13.84 5.35
CA ILE A 11 7.06 -14.02 5.76
C ILE A 11 7.31 -13.14 6.97
N ASP A 12 7.95 -13.73 7.99
CA ASP A 12 8.26 -13.02 9.23
C ASP A 12 9.39 -12.03 8.98
N THR A 13 9.09 -10.75 9.10
CA THR A 13 10.09 -9.69 8.94
C THR A 13 10.34 -8.95 10.24
N SER A 14 9.97 -9.56 11.38
CA SER A 14 10.08 -8.87 12.66
C SER A 14 11.52 -8.59 13.06
N ASP A 15 12.48 -9.30 12.47
CA ASP A 15 13.90 -9.08 12.75
C ASP A 15 14.53 -8.04 11.83
N ILE A 16 13.76 -7.41 10.95
CA ILE A 16 14.27 -6.44 10.00
C ILE A 16 14.01 -5.04 10.54
N GLN A 17 15.06 -4.22 10.55
CA GLN A 17 14.98 -2.83 10.98
C GLN A 17 15.21 -1.95 9.75
N LEU A 18 14.25 -1.10 9.41
CA LEU A 18 14.41 -0.20 8.27
C LEU A 18 15.16 1.05 8.71
N PRO A 19 16.16 1.49 7.94
CA PRO A 19 16.85 2.75 8.26
C PRO A 19 15.89 3.93 8.16
N GLU A 20 16.11 4.94 8.99
CA GLU A 20 15.26 6.14 8.99
C GLU A 20 15.29 6.87 7.66
N GLU A 21 16.40 6.79 6.94
CA GLU A 21 16.51 7.49 5.68
C GLU A 21 15.52 6.98 4.64
N LEU A 22 14.90 5.82 4.88
CA LEU A 22 13.88 5.29 3.98
C LEU A 22 12.49 5.83 4.27
N ASN A 23 12.31 6.61 5.35
CA ASN A 23 10.97 7.10 5.70
C ASN A 23 10.29 7.87 4.56
N PRO A 24 10.98 8.80 3.86
CA PRO A 24 10.30 9.47 2.75
C PRO A 24 9.88 8.51 1.64
N LEU A 25 10.67 7.47 1.42
CA LEU A 25 10.32 6.46 0.42
C LEU A 25 9.08 5.69 0.85
N LEU A 26 8.98 5.36 2.15
CA LEU A 26 7.81 4.64 2.66
C LEU A 26 6.53 5.42 2.41
N GLU A 27 6.55 6.72 2.69
CA GLU A 27 5.36 7.52 2.51
C GLU A 27 5.01 7.69 1.03
N ALA A 28 6.02 7.88 0.19
CA ALA A 28 5.78 7.98 -1.24
C ALA A 28 5.21 6.68 -1.80
N MET A 29 5.70 5.55 -1.31
CA MET A 29 5.17 4.26 -1.75
C MET A 29 3.73 4.07 -1.31
N ALA A 30 3.41 4.46 -0.08
CA ALA A 30 2.05 4.33 0.41
C ALA A 30 1.09 5.15 -0.43
N LYS A 31 1.48 6.40 -0.73
CA LYS A 31 0.64 7.24 -1.57
C LYS A 31 0.50 6.64 -2.97
N ASN A 32 1.58 6.13 -3.52
CA ASN A 32 1.52 5.59 -4.88
C ASN A 32 0.69 4.32 -4.97
N VAL A 33 0.72 3.50 -3.92
CA VAL A 33 -0.16 2.32 -3.88
C VAL A 33 -1.61 2.76 -4.01
N HIS A 34 -1.98 3.80 -3.27
CA HIS A 34 -3.34 4.32 -3.35
C HIS A 34 -3.66 4.86 -4.74
N GLU A 35 -2.72 5.60 -5.34
CA GLU A 35 -2.96 6.18 -6.66
C GLU A 35 -3.15 5.10 -7.71
N ILE A 36 -2.37 4.03 -7.64
CA ILE A 36 -2.51 2.93 -8.59
C ILE A 36 -3.86 2.25 -8.41
N TRP A 37 -4.23 1.97 -7.16
CA TRP A 37 -5.52 1.36 -6.88
C TRP A 37 -6.65 2.22 -7.41
N ALA A 38 -6.60 3.52 -7.14
CA ALA A 38 -7.67 4.42 -7.57
C ALA A 38 -7.77 4.48 -9.09
N GLN A 39 -6.62 4.53 -9.77
CA GLN A 39 -6.64 4.57 -11.22
C GLN A 39 -7.27 3.32 -11.80
N GLU A 40 -6.96 2.16 -11.21
CA GLU A 40 -7.54 0.92 -11.69
C GLU A 40 -9.04 0.88 -11.47
N ARG A 41 -9.49 1.38 -10.31
CA ARG A 41 -10.94 1.43 -10.05
C ARG A 41 -11.64 2.33 -11.04
N ILE A 42 -11.07 3.51 -11.28
CA ILE A 42 -11.67 4.45 -12.23
C ILE A 42 -11.72 3.83 -13.63
N ASN A 43 -10.67 3.12 -14.03
CA ASN A 43 -10.65 2.46 -15.33
C ASN A 43 -11.73 1.39 -15.44
N GLN A 44 -12.15 0.82 -14.31
CA GLN A 44 -13.22 -0.18 -14.29
C GLN A 44 -14.59 0.43 -14.14
N GLY A 45 -14.68 1.77 -14.15
CA GLY A 45 -15.96 2.45 -14.09
C GLY A 45 -16.42 2.87 -12.71
N TRP A 46 -15.55 2.75 -11.71
CA TRP A 46 -15.90 3.16 -10.36
C TRP A 46 -15.81 4.67 -10.21
N THR A 47 -16.64 5.22 -9.35
CA THR A 47 -16.60 6.64 -9.00
C THR A 47 -16.76 6.78 -7.50
N TYR A 48 -16.52 7.99 -7.01
CA TYR A 48 -16.66 8.26 -5.59
C TYR A 48 -18.13 8.14 -5.17
N GLY A 49 -18.34 7.59 -3.99
CA GLY A 49 -19.64 7.58 -3.33
C GLY A 49 -19.41 7.48 -1.84
N GLU A 50 -20.32 8.05 -1.07
CA GLU A 50 -20.14 8.06 0.39
C GLU A 50 -20.12 6.67 0.99
N LYS A 51 -20.77 5.72 0.34
CA LYS A 51 -20.78 4.34 0.81
C LYS A 51 -20.38 3.44 -0.34
N ARG A 52 -19.69 2.37 0.02
CA ARG A 52 -19.34 1.40 -1.00
C ARG A 52 -20.60 0.74 -1.57
N ASP A 53 -20.68 0.69 -2.87
CA ASP A 53 -21.82 0.10 -3.56
C ASP A 53 -21.29 -0.60 -4.79
N ASP A 54 -21.18 -1.92 -4.72
CA ASP A 54 -20.59 -2.68 -5.81
C ASP A 54 -21.48 -2.68 -7.05
N THR A 55 -22.79 -2.57 -6.87
CA THR A 55 -23.70 -2.55 -8.00
C THR A 55 -23.53 -1.27 -8.82
N GLN A 56 -23.42 -0.13 -8.15
CA GLN A 56 -23.27 1.15 -8.80
C GLN A 56 -21.81 1.55 -8.96
N LYS A 57 -20.90 0.75 -8.40
CA LYS A 57 -19.47 1.00 -8.44
C LYS A 57 -19.11 2.33 -7.78
N HIS A 58 -19.57 2.50 -6.55
CA HIS A 58 -19.22 3.66 -5.73
C HIS A 58 -18.27 3.23 -4.63
N HIS A 59 -17.29 4.06 -4.35
CA HIS A 59 -16.33 3.74 -3.30
C HIS A 59 -15.91 5.02 -2.56
N PRO A 60 -15.99 5.02 -1.23
CA PRO A 60 -15.65 6.24 -0.48
C PRO A 60 -14.16 6.56 -0.45
N CYS A 61 -13.30 5.60 -0.79
CA CYS A 61 -11.86 5.86 -0.79
C CYS A 61 -11.35 6.37 -2.14
N LEU A 62 -12.23 6.65 -3.11
CA LEU A 62 -11.80 7.26 -4.37
C LEU A 62 -11.63 8.76 -4.19
N VAL A 63 -10.68 9.12 -3.35
CA VAL A 63 -10.33 10.51 -3.03
C VAL A 63 -8.81 10.57 -3.00
N ALA A 64 -8.28 11.79 -2.91
CA ALA A 64 -6.82 11.94 -2.81
C ALA A 64 -6.32 11.23 -1.56
N TYR A 65 -5.09 10.72 -1.64
CA TYR A 65 -4.49 10.02 -0.50
C TYR A 65 -4.57 10.86 0.77
N GLU A 66 -4.32 12.15 0.65
CA GLU A 66 -4.31 13.04 1.81
C GLU A 66 -5.67 13.16 2.49
N ASP A 67 -6.74 12.86 1.75
CA ASP A 67 -8.10 12.96 2.29
C ASP A 67 -8.63 11.64 2.82
N LEU A 68 -7.82 10.58 2.76
CA LEU A 68 -8.25 9.28 3.28
C LEU A 68 -8.36 9.32 4.80
N PRO A 69 -9.27 8.52 5.38
CA PRO A 69 -9.23 8.31 6.81
C PRO A 69 -7.88 7.75 7.25
N GLU A 70 -7.51 8.08 8.48
CA GLU A 70 -6.19 7.68 8.96
C GLU A 70 -6.00 6.16 8.92
N GLU A 71 -7.05 5.41 9.23
CA GLU A 71 -6.92 3.94 9.22
C GLU A 71 -6.63 3.40 7.83
N GLU A 72 -7.10 4.07 6.78
CA GLU A 72 -6.78 3.64 5.43
C GLU A 72 -5.34 3.99 5.07
N LYS A 73 -4.87 5.15 5.53
CA LYS A 73 -3.47 5.51 5.31
C LYS A 73 -2.54 4.55 6.02
N VAL A 74 -2.90 4.14 7.24
CA VAL A 74 -2.09 3.20 8.00
C VAL A 74 -1.97 1.88 7.26
N TYR A 75 -3.06 1.42 6.66
CA TYR A 75 -3.03 0.18 5.90
C TYR A 75 -2.03 0.28 4.75
N ASP A 76 -2.07 1.39 4.01
CA ASP A 76 -1.17 1.59 2.89
C ASP A 76 0.28 1.70 3.36
N ARG A 77 0.50 2.39 4.48
CA ARG A 77 1.84 2.51 5.04
C ARG A 77 2.39 1.16 5.50
N ASN A 78 1.56 0.36 6.15
CA ASN A 78 2.00 -0.96 6.60
C ASN A 78 2.37 -1.85 5.42
N THR A 79 1.61 -1.78 4.35
CA THR A 79 1.92 -2.54 3.15
C THR A 79 3.28 -2.12 2.60
N SER A 80 3.53 -0.81 2.58
CA SER A 80 4.79 -0.28 2.09
C SER A 80 5.96 -0.73 2.98
N VAL A 81 5.77 -0.65 4.31
CA VAL A 81 6.79 -1.07 5.26
C VAL A 81 7.13 -2.55 5.07
N GLU A 82 6.10 -3.39 5.00
CA GLU A 82 6.34 -4.83 4.87
C GLU A 82 7.01 -5.17 3.55
N THR A 83 6.67 -4.45 2.50
CA THR A 83 7.31 -4.67 1.20
C THR A 83 8.81 -4.38 1.29
N GLN A 84 9.18 -3.27 1.92
CA GLN A 84 10.59 -2.92 2.04
C GLN A 84 11.32 -3.89 2.96
N LYS A 85 10.69 -4.27 4.06
CA LYS A 85 11.31 -5.25 4.96
C LYS A 85 11.55 -6.57 4.25
N LEU A 86 10.61 -6.98 3.41
CA LEU A 86 10.76 -8.22 2.68
C LEU A 86 11.95 -8.16 1.71
N ILE A 87 12.14 -7.03 1.06
CA ILE A 87 13.28 -6.86 0.17
C ILE A 87 14.58 -7.13 0.92
N LEU A 88 14.69 -6.54 2.11
CA LEU A 88 15.90 -6.75 2.93
C LEU A 88 15.99 -8.18 3.45
N LYS A 89 14.86 -8.76 3.83
CA LYS A 89 14.85 -10.13 4.35
C LYS A 89 15.33 -11.11 3.31
N LEU A 90 15.03 -10.87 2.06
CA LEU A 90 15.42 -11.77 0.98
C LEU A 90 16.84 -11.54 0.48
N GLY A 91 17.60 -10.66 1.13
CA GLY A 91 19.00 -10.49 0.82
C GLY A 91 19.31 -9.35 -0.14
N PHE A 92 18.33 -8.54 -0.45
CA PHE A 92 18.56 -7.36 -1.30
C PHE A 92 18.72 -6.13 -0.42
N LYS A 93 19.09 -5.04 -1.00
CA LYS A 93 19.21 -3.82 -0.22
C LYS A 93 18.62 -2.65 -0.99
N ILE A 94 18.27 -1.61 -0.24
CA ILE A 94 17.69 -0.39 -0.77
C ILE A 94 18.64 0.74 -0.39
N ASP A 95 19.19 1.40 -1.39
CA ASP A 95 20.13 2.49 -1.17
C ASP A 95 19.67 3.74 -1.88
N LEU A 96 19.98 4.88 -1.28
CA LEU A 96 19.78 6.15 -1.95
C LEU A 96 20.80 6.29 -3.06
N CYS A 97 20.34 6.78 -4.21
CA CYS A 97 21.27 7.10 -5.28
C CYS A 97 21.93 8.43 -4.97
N PRO A 98 23.17 8.61 -5.40
CA PRO A 98 23.79 9.93 -5.26
C PRO A 98 22.96 10.98 -5.98
N LYS A 99 22.93 12.18 -5.42
CA LYS A 99 22.07 13.23 -5.94
C LYS A 99 22.77 14.20 -6.85
N ASP A 100 24.00 14.06 -7.01
CA ASP A 100 24.77 15.02 -7.75
C ASP A 100 24.85 14.64 -9.20
N ARG A 101 23.79 14.28 -9.75
CA ARG A 101 23.83 13.91 -11.11
C ARG A 101 23.64 15.01 -12.02
#